data_9d063c1d16eaaa04edcbe3fc06847d5c
#
_entry.id   9d063c1d16eaaa04edcbe3fc06847d5c
#
_cell.length_a   1.000
_cell.length_b   1.000
_cell.length_c   1.000
_cell.angle_alpha   90.00
_cell.angle_beta   90.00
_cell.angle_gamma   90.00
#
_symmetry.space_group_name_H-M   'P 1'
#
loop_
_entity.id
_entity.type
_entity.pdbx_description
1 polymer ?
#
loop_
_entity_poly.entity_id
_entity_poly.type
_entity_poly.pdbx_seq_one_letter_code
_entity_poly.pdbx_strand_id
1 'polypeptide(L)'
;MNKLKAIWKIEELRGKILVTLLLLLAFRLGCCLPVPFVSNTALDAMFSNNSIFGYMNMLSGGALSRSAFFALGVSPYINASIITQLLCVAFPSWEALQKETTGKDKLDEYTKRIALAMAVVMSVGYYYVLRNYGALKYTAGKSGIFAAIVIIATFLAGSQISVWLGGRIDEYGIGNGVSLLIFAGIVSRWSDINSIVTNVVGKVKVGEWLYSLIGILTAVAMLAAVWFVTYSDGAECRVQVQYAARTQRVRPAASYIPIKLLMSGVMPIIFAGVIMSLPATLDMFIDATKHQRLHAVLSVFTTESWLYCLLYVLLIAAFNFFYIEIQFDAVSMAGSLRKQGGAIPGIRPGTPTTDMLNKALHRMALTGSFYLAAIALTPMVFSAMSGVRISFGGTSLMILTGVALEVVRSIEGYMTVRHHKGFLG
;
A
#
# COMPACT_ATOMS: atom_id res chain seq x y z
N MET A 1 12.59 -13.76 -23.54
CA MET A 1 11.43 -14.07 -24.41
C MET A 1 10.80 -15.46 -24.14
N ASN A 2 11.58 -16.47 -23.76
CA ASN A 2 11.04 -17.83 -23.55
C ASN A 2 10.11 -17.97 -22.32
N LYS A 3 10.33 -17.23 -21.22
CA LYS A 3 9.50 -17.29 -20.00
C LYS A 3 8.07 -16.78 -20.26
N LEU A 4 7.90 -15.69 -20.98
CA LEU A 4 6.56 -15.15 -21.31
C LEU A 4 5.74 -16.10 -22.19
N LYS A 5 6.38 -16.78 -23.18
CA LYS A 5 5.72 -17.81 -23.97
C LYS A 5 5.32 -19.03 -23.14
N ALA A 6 6.11 -19.40 -22.14
CA ALA A 6 5.79 -20.49 -21.22
C ALA A 6 4.58 -20.16 -20.32
N ILE A 7 4.49 -18.93 -19.81
CA ILE A 7 3.35 -18.43 -19.02
C ILE A 7 2.05 -18.54 -19.84
N TRP A 8 2.08 -18.13 -21.11
CA TRP A 8 0.89 -18.10 -21.97
C TRP A 8 0.41 -19.50 -22.41
N LYS A 9 1.27 -20.51 -22.34
CA LYS A 9 0.92 -21.91 -22.65
C LYS A 9 0.12 -22.59 -21.55
N ILE A 10 0.18 -22.08 -20.31
CA ILE A 10 -0.55 -22.64 -19.17
C ILE A 10 -1.95 -22.02 -19.17
N GLU A 11 -2.97 -22.82 -19.52
CA GLU A 11 -4.36 -22.37 -19.70
C GLU A 11 -4.95 -21.74 -18.43
N GLU A 12 -4.70 -22.34 -17.28
CA GLU A 12 -5.19 -21.87 -15.98
C GLU A 12 -4.56 -20.53 -15.58
N LEU A 13 -3.26 -20.36 -15.83
CA LEU A 13 -2.54 -19.11 -15.53
C LEU A 13 -2.98 -17.98 -16.49
N ARG A 14 -3.18 -18.32 -17.75
CA ARG A 14 -3.74 -17.38 -18.74
C ARG A 14 -5.12 -16.92 -18.33
N GLY A 15 -6.01 -17.83 -17.89
CA GLY A 15 -7.34 -17.49 -17.38
C GLY A 15 -7.28 -16.50 -16.22
N LYS A 16 -6.44 -16.78 -15.20
CA LYS A 16 -6.24 -15.90 -14.04
C LYS A 16 -5.72 -14.51 -14.43
N ILE A 17 -4.74 -14.45 -15.35
CA ILE A 17 -4.22 -13.15 -15.85
C ILE A 17 -5.33 -12.36 -16.53
N LEU A 18 -6.11 -12.98 -17.41
CA LEU A 18 -7.19 -12.32 -18.13
C LEU A 18 -8.29 -11.81 -17.20
N VAL A 19 -8.68 -12.60 -16.19
CA VAL A 19 -9.64 -12.18 -15.16
C VAL A 19 -9.12 -10.97 -14.39
N THR A 20 -7.85 -11.00 -13.96
CA THR A 20 -7.22 -9.87 -13.26
C THR A 20 -7.25 -8.61 -14.12
N LEU A 21 -6.85 -8.69 -15.39
CA LEU A 21 -6.85 -7.55 -16.31
C LEU A 21 -8.26 -7.01 -16.54
N LEU A 22 -9.26 -7.89 -16.71
CA LEU A 22 -10.65 -7.50 -16.90
C LEU A 22 -11.21 -6.77 -15.68
N LEU A 23 -10.95 -7.26 -14.47
CA LEU A 23 -11.38 -6.62 -13.22
C LEU A 23 -10.69 -5.27 -12.98
N LEU A 24 -9.39 -5.16 -13.32
CA LEU A 24 -8.67 -3.89 -13.28
C LEU A 24 -9.23 -2.89 -14.30
N LEU A 25 -9.61 -3.34 -15.49
CA LEU A 25 -10.26 -2.51 -16.51
C LEU A 25 -11.63 -2.03 -16.03
N ALA A 26 -12.44 -2.90 -15.42
CA ALA A 26 -13.72 -2.52 -14.82
C ALA A 26 -13.54 -1.45 -13.73
N PHE A 27 -12.53 -1.61 -12.86
CA PHE A 27 -12.16 -0.60 -11.86
C PHE A 27 -11.80 0.74 -12.53
N ARG A 28 -10.99 0.72 -13.58
CA ARG A 28 -10.60 1.94 -14.31
C ARG A 28 -11.78 2.65 -14.96
N LEU A 29 -12.72 1.92 -15.55
CA LEU A 29 -13.96 2.48 -16.08
C LEU A 29 -14.78 3.19 -15.00
N GLY A 30 -14.92 2.59 -13.83
CA GLY A 30 -15.60 3.22 -12.69
C GLY A 30 -14.91 4.49 -12.16
N CYS A 31 -13.56 4.57 -12.25
CA CYS A 31 -12.81 5.79 -11.94
C CYS A 31 -13.04 6.93 -12.93
N CYS A 32 -13.61 6.66 -14.09
CA CYS A 32 -13.95 7.68 -15.10
C CYS A 32 -15.41 8.14 -15.03
N LEU A 33 -16.29 7.43 -14.31
CA LEU A 33 -17.70 7.78 -14.19
C LEU A 33 -17.89 8.90 -13.18
N PRO A 34 -18.30 10.11 -13.57
CA PRO A 34 -18.52 11.22 -12.65
C PRO A 34 -19.77 11.00 -11.80
N VAL A 35 -19.70 11.42 -10.54
CA VAL A 35 -20.86 11.43 -9.63
C VAL A 35 -21.82 12.55 -10.05
N PRO A 36 -23.14 12.31 -10.09
CA PRO A 36 -24.11 13.34 -10.43
C PRO A 36 -24.09 14.49 -9.41
N PHE A 37 -24.52 15.68 -9.86
CA PHE A 37 -24.67 16.90 -9.05
C PHE A 37 -23.38 17.54 -8.54
N VAL A 38 -22.20 17.08 -8.96
CA VAL A 38 -20.90 17.69 -8.63
C VAL A 38 -20.37 18.50 -9.81
N SER A 39 -19.72 19.64 -9.54
CA SER A 39 -19.09 20.50 -10.53
C SER A 39 -17.59 20.29 -10.56
N ASN A 40 -17.04 19.92 -11.72
CA ASN A 40 -15.61 19.62 -11.84
C ASN A 40 -14.71 20.87 -11.78
N THR A 41 -15.21 22.04 -12.16
CA THR A 41 -14.43 23.28 -12.20
C THR A 41 -13.96 23.77 -10.81
N ALA A 42 -14.79 23.54 -9.78
CA ALA A 42 -14.43 23.90 -8.40
C ALA A 42 -13.43 22.90 -7.77
N LEU A 43 -13.39 21.68 -8.28
CA LEU A 43 -12.50 20.62 -7.80
C LEU A 43 -11.04 20.88 -8.18
N ASP A 44 -10.78 21.35 -9.39
CA ASP A 44 -9.41 21.62 -9.86
C ASP A 44 -8.70 22.67 -8.97
N ALA A 45 -9.45 23.68 -8.51
CA ALA A 45 -8.93 24.70 -7.58
C ALA A 45 -8.62 24.11 -6.18
N MET A 46 -9.42 23.13 -5.73
CA MET A 46 -9.24 22.45 -4.43
C MET A 46 -7.99 21.56 -4.42
N PHE A 47 -7.75 20.81 -5.52
CA PHE A 47 -6.63 19.87 -5.60
C PHE A 47 -5.30 20.54 -5.94
N SER A 48 -5.29 21.73 -6.55
CA SER A 48 -4.08 22.49 -6.84
C SER A 48 -3.42 23.07 -5.59
N ASN A 49 -4.20 23.35 -4.54
CA ASN A 49 -3.74 24.08 -3.35
C ASN A 49 -3.42 23.19 -2.13
N ASN A 50 -3.84 21.90 -2.09
CA ASN A 50 -3.72 21.05 -0.91
C ASN A 50 -2.97 19.73 -1.17
N SER A 51 -1.82 19.56 -0.51
CA SER A 51 -0.97 18.34 -0.62
C SER A 51 -1.64 17.07 -0.12
N ILE A 52 -2.60 17.18 0.81
CA ILE A 52 -3.29 16.05 1.46
C ILE A 52 -4.28 15.39 0.51
N PHE A 53 -5.08 16.21 -0.19
CA PHE A 53 -5.94 15.72 -1.25
C PHE A 53 -5.13 15.04 -2.35
N GLY A 54 -3.88 15.49 -2.57
CA GLY A 54 -2.95 14.84 -3.49
C GLY A 54 -2.67 13.38 -3.13
N TYR A 55 -2.41 13.08 -1.84
CA TYR A 55 -2.18 11.71 -1.36
C TYR A 55 -3.44 10.84 -1.46
N MET A 56 -4.59 11.32 -1.00
CA MET A 56 -5.86 10.59 -1.11
C MET A 56 -6.25 10.35 -2.58
N ASN A 57 -6.04 11.35 -3.43
CA ASN A 57 -6.27 11.26 -4.86
C ASN A 57 -5.33 10.25 -5.54
N MET A 58 -4.11 10.10 -5.02
CA MET A 58 -3.17 9.09 -5.48
C MET A 58 -3.67 7.68 -5.18
N LEU A 59 -4.14 7.41 -3.96
CA LEU A 59 -4.68 6.10 -3.57
C LEU A 59 -5.95 5.74 -4.35
N SER A 60 -6.76 6.74 -4.74
CA SER A 60 -7.96 6.55 -5.57
C SER A 60 -7.68 6.54 -7.08
N GLY A 61 -6.40 6.68 -7.50
CA GLY A 61 -6.03 6.70 -8.91
C GLY A 61 -6.56 7.88 -9.72
N GLY A 62 -6.68 9.07 -9.08
CA GLY A 62 -7.22 10.27 -9.71
C GLY A 62 -8.74 10.33 -9.74
N ALA A 63 -9.43 9.35 -9.16
CA ALA A 63 -10.89 9.33 -9.10
C ALA A 63 -11.44 10.39 -8.13
N LEU A 64 -10.70 10.73 -7.07
CA LEU A 64 -11.11 11.71 -6.08
C LEU A 64 -11.17 13.13 -6.69
N SER A 65 -10.14 13.54 -7.45
CA SER A 65 -10.11 14.86 -8.09
C SER A 65 -11.20 15.07 -9.15
N ARG A 66 -11.71 13.97 -9.70
CA ARG A 66 -12.81 13.99 -10.66
C ARG A 66 -14.18 13.73 -10.02
N SER A 67 -14.22 13.59 -8.67
CA SER A 67 -15.40 13.10 -7.95
C SER A 67 -16.08 11.94 -8.68
N ALA A 68 -15.27 10.94 -9.06
CA ALA A 68 -15.75 9.78 -9.78
C ALA A 68 -16.43 8.78 -8.83
N PHE A 69 -17.13 7.80 -9.39
CA PHE A 69 -17.83 6.75 -8.67
C PHE A 69 -16.92 6.02 -7.67
N PHE A 70 -15.67 5.73 -8.04
CA PHE A 70 -14.67 5.12 -7.16
C PHE A 70 -13.76 6.15 -6.45
N ALA A 71 -14.26 7.36 -6.16
CA ALA A 71 -13.46 8.40 -5.51
C ALA A 71 -12.84 7.97 -4.18
N LEU A 72 -13.57 7.24 -3.33
CA LEU A 72 -13.05 6.69 -2.09
C LEU A 72 -12.20 5.43 -2.31
N GLY A 73 -12.39 4.73 -3.44
CA GLY A 73 -11.66 3.53 -3.80
C GLY A 73 -11.64 2.48 -2.69
N VAL A 74 -10.47 1.91 -2.44
CA VAL A 74 -10.23 0.91 -1.38
C VAL A 74 -9.77 1.52 -0.06
N SER A 75 -9.67 2.86 0.05
CA SER A 75 -9.16 3.54 1.26
C SER A 75 -9.93 3.19 2.54
N PRO A 76 -11.28 3.12 2.57
CA PRO A 76 -12.02 2.70 3.76
C PRO A 76 -11.67 1.28 4.23
N TYR A 77 -11.40 0.38 3.29
CA TYR A 77 -10.98 -0.99 3.61
C TYR A 77 -9.56 -1.04 4.19
N ILE A 78 -8.63 -0.25 3.63
CA ILE A 78 -7.27 -0.15 4.17
C ILE A 78 -7.33 0.36 5.63
N ASN A 79 -8.08 1.42 5.89
CA ASN A 79 -8.26 1.96 7.24
C ASN A 79 -8.86 0.92 8.19
N ALA A 80 -9.88 0.20 7.74
CA ALA A 80 -10.50 -0.86 8.52
C ALA A 80 -9.53 -2.03 8.80
N SER A 81 -8.72 -2.42 7.83
CA SER A 81 -7.69 -3.44 7.99
C SER A 81 -6.66 -3.05 9.05
N ILE A 82 -6.23 -1.78 9.06
CA ILE A 82 -5.34 -1.24 10.10
C ILE A 82 -6.00 -1.34 11.47
N ILE A 83 -7.25 -0.89 11.60
CA ILE A 83 -8.00 -0.95 12.86
C ILE A 83 -8.13 -2.39 13.33
N THR A 84 -8.50 -3.32 12.45
CA THR A 84 -8.64 -4.75 12.80
C THR A 84 -7.32 -5.34 13.28
N GLN A 85 -6.20 -5.02 12.62
CA GLN A 85 -4.88 -5.52 13.01
C GLN A 85 -4.42 -4.94 14.35
N LEU A 86 -4.67 -3.65 14.61
CA LEU A 86 -4.41 -3.05 15.91
C LEU A 86 -5.27 -3.66 17.02
N LEU A 87 -6.55 -3.98 16.72
CA LEU A 87 -7.43 -4.68 17.66
C LEU A 87 -6.94 -6.09 17.98
N CYS A 88 -6.37 -6.80 16.99
CA CYS A 88 -5.80 -8.12 17.23
C CYS A 88 -4.63 -8.10 18.21
N VAL A 89 -3.88 -7.00 18.29
CA VAL A 89 -2.80 -6.84 19.27
C VAL A 89 -3.29 -6.32 20.60
N ALA A 90 -4.29 -5.40 20.58
CA ALA A 90 -4.82 -4.81 21.80
C ALA A 90 -5.66 -5.79 22.64
N PHE A 91 -6.34 -6.74 22.00
CA PHE A 91 -7.28 -7.64 22.65
C PHE A 91 -6.89 -9.11 22.47
N PRO A 92 -6.60 -9.88 23.56
CA PRO A 92 -6.22 -11.30 23.49
C PRO A 92 -7.26 -12.19 22.80
N SER A 93 -8.55 -11.83 22.86
CA SER A 93 -9.63 -12.57 22.18
C SER A 93 -9.52 -12.48 20.65
N TRP A 94 -9.08 -11.34 20.12
CA TRP A 94 -8.87 -11.13 18.69
C TRP A 94 -7.55 -11.78 18.21
N GLU A 95 -6.52 -11.79 19.06
CA GLU A 95 -5.28 -12.50 18.83
C GLU A 95 -5.50 -14.01 18.71
N ALA A 96 -6.35 -14.58 19.57
CA ALA A 96 -6.73 -15.99 19.48
C ALA A 96 -7.43 -16.32 18.16
N LEU A 97 -8.35 -15.46 17.69
CA LEU A 97 -9.00 -15.61 16.38
C LEU A 97 -8.00 -15.57 15.23
N GLN A 98 -6.96 -14.74 15.31
CA GLN A 98 -5.94 -14.64 14.26
C GLN A 98 -5.10 -15.94 14.12
N LYS A 99 -4.88 -16.66 15.22
CA LYS A 99 -4.13 -17.92 15.27
C LYS A 99 -4.94 -19.13 14.80
N GLU A 100 -6.27 -19.04 14.83
CA GLU A 100 -7.19 -20.08 14.35
C GLU A 100 -7.35 -20.02 12.83
N THR A 101 -7.38 -21.17 12.17
CA THR A 101 -7.59 -21.25 10.71
C THR A 101 -8.95 -20.69 10.28
N THR A 102 -10.01 -21.04 11.04
CA THR A 102 -11.39 -20.54 10.83
C THR A 102 -11.58 -19.09 11.34
N GLY A 103 -10.70 -18.65 12.22
CA GLY A 103 -10.72 -17.29 12.78
C GLY A 103 -10.33 -16.23 11.78
N LYS A 104 -9.46 -16.54 10.81
CA LYS A 104 -9.07 -15.62 9.75
C LYS A 104 -10.23 -15.17 8.87
N ASP A 105 -11.13 -16.08 8.52
CA ASP A 105 -12.32 -15.77 7.72
C ASP A 105 -13.27 -14.85 8.50
N LYS A 106 -13.42 -15.07 9.82
CA LYS A 106 -14.21 -14.18 10.70
C LYS A 106 -13.58 -12.79 10.81
N LEU A 107 -12.25 -12.72 10.93
CA LEU A 107 -11.55 -11.43 10.99
C LEU A 107 -11.71 -10.65 9.67
N ASP A 108 -11.68 -11.31 8.53
CA ASP A 108 -11.92 -10.68 7.25
C ASP A 108 -13.36 -10.16 7.13
N GLU A 109 -14.35 -10.90 7.66
CA GLU A 109 -15.74 -10.44 7.74
C GLU A 109 -15.89 -9.21 8.65
N TYR A 110 -15.26 -9.21 9.83
CA TYR A 110 -15.24 -8.03 10.71
C TYR A 110 -14.57 -6.84 10.05
N THR A 111 -13.46 -7.06 9.36
CA THR A 111 -12.76 -6.01 8.59
C THR A 111 -13.69 -5.41 7.53
N LYS A 112 -14.44 -6.22 6.79
CA LYS A 112 -15.42 -5.74 5.80
C LYS A 112 -16.55 -4.93 6.43
N ARG A 113 -17.04 -5.33 7.62
CA ARG A 113 -18.06 -4.57 8.38
C ARG A 113 -17.54 -3.23 8.87
N ILE A 114 -16.31 -3.19 9.41
CA ILE A 114 -15.64 -1.96 9.82
C ILE A 114 -15.38 -1.07 8.59
N ALA A 115 -14.99 -1.66 7.46
CA ALA A 115 -14.80 -0.94 6.20
C ALA A 115 -16.09 -0.26 5.71
N LEU A 116 -17.23 -0.93 5.86
CA LEU A 116 -18.53 -0.33 5.55
C LEU A 116 -18.81 0.89 6.44
N ALA A 117 -18.59 0.78 7.75
CA ALA A 117 -18.77 1.90 8.68
C ALA A 117 -17.83 3.07 8.34
N MET A 118 -16.56 2.78 8.07
CA MET A 118 -15.57 3.78 7.64
C MET A 118 -15.94 4.42 6.31
N ALA A 119 -16.49 3.66 5.36
CA ALA A 119 -16.96 4.19 4.08
C ALA A 119 -18.11 5.17 4.24
N VAL A 120 -19.04 4.93 5.18
CA VAL A 120 -20.11 5.89 5.51
C VAL A 120 -19.51 7.19 6.05
N VAL A 121 -18.62 7.10 7.05
CA VAL A 121 -17.99 8.27 7.66
C VAL A 121 -17.22 9.08 6.61
N MET A 122 -16.41 8.42 5.79
CA MET A 122 -15.62 9.07 4.74
C MET A 122 -16.50 9.67 3.62
N SER A 123 -17.62 9.00 3.26
CA SER A 123 -18.57 9.53 2.26
C SER A 123 -19.24 10.82 2.73
N VAL A 124 -19.68 10.83 4.00
CA VAL A 124 -20.26 12.04 4.64
C VAL A 124 -19.20 13.13 4.72
N GLY A 125 -18.00 12.80 5.17
CA GLY A 125 -16.88 13.74 5.26
C GLY A 125 -16.57 14.38 3.91
N TYR A 126 -16.44 13.57 2.87
CA TYR A 126 -16.15 14.09 1.53
C TYR A 126 -17.30 14.95 0.96
N TYR A 127 -18.55 14.60 1.24
CA TYR A 127 -19.70 15.45 0.90
C TYR A 127 -19.58 16.83 1.55
N TYR A 128 -19.21 16.91 2.86
CA TYR A 128 -19.00 18.20 3.55
C TYR A 128 -17.87 19.02 2.90
N VAL A 129 -16.79 18.38 2.51
CA VAL A 129 -15.69 19.03 1.81
C VAL A 129 -16.18 19.62 0.48
N LEU A 130 -16.89 18.83 -0.35
CA LEU A 130 -17.47 19.31 -1.61
C LEU A 130 -18.41 20.50 -1.41
N ARG A 131 -19.18 20.50 -0.32
CA ARG A 131 -20.08 21.59 0.03
C ARG A 131 -19.33 22.86 0.41
N ASN A 132 -18.28 22.76 1.22
CA ASN A 132 -17.49 23.92 1.68
C ASN A 132 -16.73 24.58 0.52
N TYR A 133 -16.26 23.80 -0.44
CA TYR A 133 -15.58 24.32 -1.64
C TYR A 133 -16.53 24.76 -2.77
N GLY A 134 -17.86 24.72 -2.54
CA GLY A 134 -18.83 25.15 -3.54
C GLY A 134 -18.90 24.26 -4.78
N ALA A 135 -18.46 23.00 -4.68
CA ALA A 135 -18.46 22.05 -5.80
C ALA A 135 -19.83 21.39 -6.06
N LEU A 136 -20.84 21.73 -5.30
CA LEU A 136 -22.20 21.16 -5.43
C LEU A 136 -23.08 22.05 -6.28
N LYS A 137 -23.82 21.45 -7.24
CA LYS A 137 -24.81 22.15 -8.06
C LYS A 137 -26.07 22.55 -7.28
N TYR A 138 -26.46 21.76 -6.28
CA TYR A 138 -27.64 21.97 -5.44
C TYR A 138 -27.25 21.94 -3.97
N THR A 139 -27.38 23.07 -3.27
CA THR A 139 -26.96 23.23 -1.86
C THR A 139 -28.12 23.50 -0.90
N ALA A 140 -29.30 23.92 -1.41
CA ALA A 140 -30.42 24.36 -0.60
C ALA A 140 -31.74 23.65 -0.96
N GLY A 141 -32.65 23.57 0.02
CA GLY A 141 -34.00 23.03 -0.17
C GLY A 141 -34.06 21.50 -0.32
N LYS A 142 -35.20 20.99 -0.77
CA LYS A 142 -35.46 19.55 -0.97
C LYS A 142 -34.50 18.93 -2.00
N SER A 143 -34.13 19.68 -3.04
CA SER A 143 -33.17 19.27 -4.07
C SER A 143 -31.76 19.11 -3.51
N GLY A 144 -31.35 19.94 -2.54
CA GLY A 144 -30.06 19.80 -1.87
C GLY A 144 -29.96 18.55 -1.00
N ILE A 145 -31.04 18.22 -0.28
CA ILE A 145 -31.09 16.97 0.54
C ILE A 145 -31.04 15.74 -0.36
N PHE A 146 -31.81 15.74 -1.45
CA PHE A 146 -31.80 14.66 -2.41
C PHE A 146 -30.41 14.46 -3.05
N ALA A 147 -29.76 15.56 -3.46
CA ALA A 147 -28.40 15.53 -4.00
C ALA A 147 -27.39 14.96 -2.98
N ALA A 148 -27.51 15.36 -1.69
CA ALA A 148 -26.64 14.84 -0.62
C ALA A 148 -26.77 13.31 -0.46
N ILE A 149 -28.01 12.80 -0.40
CA ILE A 149 -28.27 11.35 -0.27
C ILE A 149 -27.70 10.61 -1.47
N VAL A 150 -27.92 11.09 -2.69
CA VAL A 150 -27.42 10.45 -3.92
C VAL A 150 -25.90 10.44 -3.95
N ILE A 151 -25.22 11.55 -3.64
CA ILE A 151 -23.77 11.65 -3.62
C ILE A 151 -23.16 10.68 -2.60
N ILE A 152 -23.66 10.70 -1.34
CA ILE A 152 -23.18 9.83 -0.26
C ILE A 152 -23.41 8.36 -0.62
N ALA A 153 -24.59 8.00 -1.12
CA ALA A 153 -24.90 6.63 -1.55
C ALA A 153 -24.01 6.18 -2.71
N THR A 154 -23.69 7.07 -3.64
CA THR A 154 -22.82 6.77 -4.80
C THR A 154 -21.38 6.49 -4.34
N PHE A 155 -20.82 7.31 -3.45
CA PHE A 155 -19.48 7.08 -2.91
C PHE A 155 -19.40 5.81 -2.06
N LEU A 156 -20.42 5.55 -1.25
CA LEU A 156 -20.52 4.34 -0.44
C LEU A 156 -20.57 3.09 -1.34
N ALA A 157 -21.46 3.09 -2.34
CA ALA A 157 -21.57 1.98 -3.29
C ALA A 157 -20.26 1.76 -4.05
N GLY A 158 -19.64 2.84 -4.52
CA GLY A 158 -18.34 2.79 -5.22
C GLY A 158 -17.25 2.15 -4.36
N SER A 159 -17.14 2.54 -3.09
CA SER A 159 -16.17 1.93 -2.18
C SER A 159 -16.43 0.44 -1.97
N GLN A 160 -17.68 0.03 -1.72
CA GLN A 160 -18.01 -1.39 -1.53
C GLN A 160 -17.77 -2.23 -2.78
N ILE A 161 -18.08 -1.71 -3.97
CA ILE A 161 -17.78 -2.38 -5.24
C ILE A 161 -16.26 -2.49 -5.44
N SER A 162 -15.47 -1.48 -5.06
CA SER A 162 -14.00 -1.56 -5.13
C SER A 162 -13.44 -2.68 -4.24
N VAL A 163 -13.96 -2.82 -3.01
CA VAL A 163 -13.58 -3.91 -2.10
C VAL A 163 -14.00 -5.28 -2.68
N TRP A 164 -15.21 -5.35 -3.26
CA TRP A 164 -15.69 -6.57 -3.92
C TRP A 164 -14.81 -6.96 -5.11
N LEU A 165 -14.41 -5.99 -5.96
CA LEU A 165 -13.49 -6.22 -7.08
C LEU A 165 -12.14 -6.75 -6.57
N GLY A 166 -11.59 -6.18 -5.48
CA GLY A 166 -10.39 -6.68 -4.83
C GLY A 166 -10.52 -8.14 -4.41
N GLY A 167 -11.58 -8.48 -3.68
CA GLY A 167 -11.85 -9.86 -3.27
C GLY A 167 -12.02 -10.84 -4.44
N ARG A 168 -12.59 -10.39 -5.56
CA ARG A 168 -12.67 -11.22 -6.78
C ARG A 168 -11.32 -11.44 -7.44
N ILE A 169 -10.42 -10.46 -7.37
CA ILE A 169 -9.04 -10.66 -7.85
C ILE A 169 -8.31 -11.67 -6.95
N ASP A 170 -8.50 -11.61 -5.62
CA ASP A 170 -7.90 -12.57 -4.68
C ASP A 170 -8.36 -14.01 -4.96
N GLU A 171 -9.64 -14.20 -5.30
CA GLU A 171 -10.25 -15.52 -5.50
C GLU A 171 -9.92 -16.11 -6.90
N TYR A 172 -10.05 -15.32 -7.96
CA TYR A 172 -9.97 -15.79 -9.36
C TYR A 172 -8.77 -15.26 -10.12
N GLY A 173 -8.05 -14.28 -9.57
CA GLY A 173 -6.94 -13.61 -10.23
C GLY A 173 -5.56 -14.08 -9.75
N ILE A 174 -4.59 -13.16 -9.85
CA ILE A 174 -3.20 -13.35 -9.44
C ILE A 174 -2.80 -12.23 -8.49
N GLY A 175 -2.15 -12.57 -7.38
CA GLY A 175 -1.64 -11.60 -6.41
C GLY A 175 -2.74 -11.06 -5.48
N ASN A 176 -2.42 -10.03 -4.72
CA ASN A 176 -3.36 -9.38 -3.80
C ASN A 176 -4.21 -8.34 -4.54
N GLY A 177 -5.54 -8.52 -4.53
CA GLY A 177 -6.47 -7.69 -5.30
C GLY A 177 -6.49 -6.24 -4.84
N VAL A 178 -6.46 -5.96 -3.54
CA VAL A 178 -6.43 -4.60 -3.01
C VAL A 178 -5.14 -3.88 -3.45
N SER A 179 -4.00 -4.56 -3.34
CA SER A 179 -2.70 -4.04 -3.79
C SER A 179 -2.69 -3.74 -5.29
N LEU A 180 -3.30 -4.62 -6.09
CA LEU A 180 -3.42 -4.44 -7.55
C LEU A 180 -4.34 -3.28 -7.94
N LEU A 181 -5.42 -3.04 -7.19
CA LEU A 181 -6.29 -1.88 -7.42
C LEU A 181 -5.55 -0.57 -7.13
N ILE A 182 -4.74 -0.51 -6.05
CA ILE A 182 -3.89 0.64 -5.74
C ILE A 182 -2.84 0.82 -6.84
N PHE A 183 -2.18 -0.25 -7.25
CA PHE A 183 -1.21 -0.26 -8.35
C PHE A 183 -1.81 0.32 -9.64
N ALA A 184 -2.99 -0.16 -10.05
CA ALA A 184 -3.70 0.36 -11.22
C ALA A 184 -4.03 1.85 -11.07
N GLY A 185 -4.39 2.29 -9.86
CA GLY A 185 -4.58 3.70 -9.52
C GLY A 185 -3.32 4.53 -9.75
N ILE A 186 -2.19 4.09 -9.24
CA ILE A 186 -0.89 4.79 -9.38
C ILE A 186 -0.45 4.84 -10.84
N VAL A 187 -0.50 3.71 -11.55
CA VAL A 187 -0.10 3.63 -12.98
C VAL A 187 -0.94 4.56 -13.85
N SER A 188 -2.21 4.74 -13.55
CA SER A 188 -3.08 5.60 -14.34
C SER A 188 -2.73 7.10 -14.29
N ARG A 189 -1.98 7.51 -13.28
CA ARG A 189 -1.48 8.88 -13.13
C ARG A 189 -0.14 9.12 -13.83
N TRP A 190 0.22 8.25 -14.77
CA TRP A 190 1.42 8.43 -15.59
C TRP A 190 1.44 9.78 -16.33
N SER A 191 0.28 10.34 -16.62
CA SER A 191 0.16 11.71 -17.18
C SER A 191 0.75 12.80 -16.28
N ASP A 192 0.76 12.59 -14.96
CA ASP A 192 1.34 13.57 -14.02
C ASP A 192 2.87 13.64 -14.17
N ILE A 193 3.51 12.53 -14.53
CA ILE A 193 4.93 12.49 -14.86
C ILE A 193 5.21 13.34 -16.10
N ASN A 194 4.34 13.27 -17.11
CA ASN A 194 4.47 14.09 -18.31
C ASN A 194 4.36 15.59 -17.97
N SER A 195 3.49 15.98 -17.04
CA SER A 195 3.38 17.37 -16.57
C SER A 195 4.65 17.86 -15.85
N ILE A 196 5.29 16.99 -15.05
CA ILE A 196 6.58 17.29 -14.41
C ILE A 196 7.66 17.51 -15.47
N VAL A 197 7.74 16.60 -16.46
CA VAL A 197 8.72 16.71 -17.56
C VAL A 197 8.50 17.99 -18.37
N THR A 198 7.25 18.31 -18.73
CA THR A 198 6.93 19.53 -19.49
C THR A 198 7.22 20.80 -18.70
N ASN A 199 6.97 20.82 -17.39
CA ASN A 199 7.29 21.95 -16.53
C ASN A 199 8.81 22.16 -16.40
N VAL A 200 9.58 21.07 -16.25
CA VAL A 200 11.05 21.13 -16.23
C VAL A 200 11.58 21.63 -17.58
N VAL A 201 11.12 21.05 -18.69
CA VAL A 201 11.52 21.44 -20.05
C VAL A 201 11.11 22.88 -20.36
N GLY A 202 9.94 23.33 -19.87
CA GLY A 202 9.48 24.72 -20.02
C GLY A 202 10.41 25.71 -19.35
N LYS A 203 10.85 25.42 -18.12
CA LYS A 203 11.82 26.27 -17.38
C LYS A 203 13.21 26.27 -18.01
N VAL A 204 13.65 25.18 -18.59
CA VAL A 204 14.91 25.08 -19.35
C VAL A 204 14.91 26.02 -20.55
N LYS A 205 13.78 26.13 -21.26
CA LYS A 205 13.63 27.06 -22.41
C LYS A 205 13.74 28.54 -22.03
N VAL A 206 13.50 28.88 -20.76
CA VAL A 206 13.65 30.26 -20.23
C VAL A 206 15.10 30.55 -19.82
N GLY A 207 16.06 29.64 -20.07
CA GLY A 207 17.49 29.87 -19.82
C GLY A 207 18.00 29.43 -18.45
N GLU A 208 17.18 28.80 -17.63
CA GLU A 208 17.57 28.30 -16.32
C GLU A 208 18.12 26.85 -16.43
N TRP A 209 19.38 26.74 -16.88
CA TRP A 209 20.05 25.41 -17.05
C TRP A 209 20.10 24.56 -15.78
N LEU A 210 20.03 25.20 -14.61
CA LEU A 210 20.01 24.53 -13.31
C LEU A 210 18.79 23.62 -13.17
N TYR A 211 17.62 23.98 -13.72
CA TYR A 211 16.41 23.16 -13.69
C TYR A 211 16.50 21.94 -14.60
N SER A 212 17.30 21.99 -15.67
CA SER A 212 17.55 20.79 -16.49
C SER A 212 18.36 19.77 -15.72
N LEU A 213 19.36 20.21 -14.99
CA LEU A 213 20.22 19.36 -14.15
C LEU A 213 19.41 18.74 -13.00
N ILE A 214 18.55 19.52 -12.37
CA ILE A 214 17.61 19.05 -11.34
C ILE A 214 16.64 18.01 -11.93
N GLY A 215 16.09 18.23 -13.11
CA GLY A 215 15.18 17.27 -13.78
C GLY A 215 15.85 15.94 -14.11
N ILE A 216 17.08 15.98 -14.63
CA ILE A 216 17.87 14.77 -14.89
C ILE A 216 18.21 14.05 -13.59
N LEU A 217 18.63 14.78 -12.55
CA LEU A 217 18.93 14.21 -11.24
C LEU A 217 17.71 13.53 -10.62
N THR A 218 16.50 14.12 -10.79
CA THR A 218 15.24 13.51 -10.33
C THR A 218 14.95 12.21 -11.04
N ALA A 219 15.07 12.17 -12.35
CA ALA A 219 14.84 10.97 -13.14
C ALA A 219 15.82 9.87 -12.75
N VAL A 220 17.10 10.20 -12.58
CA VAL A 220 18.14 9.26 -12.12
C VAL A 220 17.84 8.77 -10.70
N ALA A 221 17.44 9.65 -9.78
CA ALA A 221 17.09 9.29 -8.41
C ALA A 221 15.86 8.36 -8.36
N MET A 222 14.83 8.60 -9.20
CA MET A 222 13.68 7.71 -9.31
C MET A 222 14.07 6.32 -9.83
N LEU A 223 14.88 6.24 -10.87
CA LEU A 223 15.37 4.96 -11.40
C LEU A 223 16.25 4.24 -10.37
N ALA A 224 17.11 4.96 -9.67
CA ALA A 224 17.93 4.42 -8.60
C ALA A 224 17.05 3.90 -7.44
N ALA A 225 15.97 4.59 -7.08
CA ALA A 225 15.03 4.15 -6.06
C ALA A 225 14.33 2.84 -6.46
N VAL A 226 13.85 2.75 -7.71
CA VAL A 226 13.24 1.50 -8.23
C VAL A 226 14.25 0.34 -8.22
N TRP A 227 15.48 0.58 -8.68
CA TRP A 227 16.55 -0.42 -8.66
C TRP A 227 16.87 -0.86 -7.23
N PHE A 228 16.99 0.11 -6.32
CA PHE A 228 17.29 -0.12 -4.91
C PHE A 228 16.18 -0.92 -4.22
N VAL A 229 14.89 -0.63 -4.47
CA VAL A 229 13.73 -1.40 -3.97
C VAL A 229 13.78 -2.84 -4.50
N THR A 230 13.99 -3.01 -5.79
CA THR A 230 14.02 -4.33 -6.43
C THR A 230 15.17 -5.18 -5.89
N TYR A 231 16.35 -4.58 -5.69
CA TYR A 231 17.52 -5.26 -5.13
C TYR A 231 17.28 -5.73 -3.69
N SER A 232 16.66 -4.90 -2.89
CA SER A 232 16.44 -5.17 -1.46
C SER A 232 15.29 -6.13 -1.19
N ASP A 233 14.30 -6.16 -2.08
CA ASP A 233 13.23 -7.14 -2.00
C ASP A 233 13.76 -8.57 -2.22
N GLY A 234 14.88 -8.71 -2.94
CA GLY A 234 15.63 -9.96 -3.07
C GLY A 234 16.58 -10.28 -1.91
N ALA A 235 16.86 -9.31 -1.02
CA ALA A 235 17.79 -9.51 0.08
C ALA A 235 17.19 -10.38 1.19
N GLU A 236 17.87 -11.49 1.52
CA GLU A 236 17.43 -12.42 2.57
C GLU A 236 18.59 -12.84 3.48
N CYS A 237 18.32 -12.94 4.77
CA CYS A 237 19.21 -13.57 5.74
C CYS A 237 18.90 -15.06 5.79
N ARG A 238 19.86 -15.89 5.39
CA ARG A 238 19.72 -17.35 5.32
C ARG A 238 20.19 -17.99 6.63
N VAL A 239 19.24 -18.44 7.45
CA VAL A 239 19.53 -19.19 8.66
C VAL A 239 19.64 -20.68 8.30
N GLN A 240 20.85 -21.25 8.45
CA GLN A 240 21.09 -22.66 8.13
C GLN A 240 20.36 -23.59 9.10
N VAL A 241 19.75 -24.65 8.57
CA VAL A 241 19.07 -25.70 9.35
C VAL A 241 19.58 -27.04 8.92
N GLN A 242 19.86 -27.91 9.91
CA GLN A 242 20.25 -29.31 9.70
C GLN A 242 19.12 -30.23 10.17
N TYR A 243 18.74 -31.21 9.36
CA TYR A 243 17.74 -32.23 9.69
C TYR A 243 18.42 -33.56 9.94
N ALA A 244 18.12 -34.20 11.07
CA ALA A 244 18.74 -35.46 11.51
C ALA A 244 18.42 -36.67 10.60
N ALA A 245 17.30 -36.66 9.89
CA ALA A 245 16.79 -37.78 9.11
C ALA A 245 17.30 -37.92 7.68
N ARG A 246 18.26 -37.11 7.22
CA ARG A 246 18.79 -37.22 5.85
C ARG A 246 19.95 -38.21 5.79
N THR A 247 19.59 -39.47 5.49
CA THR A 247 20.50 -40.57 5.19
C THR A 247 21.48 -40.22 4.06
N GLN A 248 22.68 -40.60 4.25
CA GLN A 248 23.99 -40.45 3.59
C GLN A 248 24.12 -40.49 2.05
N ARG A 249 23.08 -40.49 1.22
CA ARG A 249 23.21 -40.74 -0.22
C ARG A 249 23.01 -39.58 -1.20
N VAL A 250 22.54 -38.43 -0.73
CA VAL A 250 22.39 -37.24 -1.57
C VAL A 250 23.08 -36.10 -0.85
N ARG A 251 24.01 -35.37 -1.52
CA ARG A 251 24.61 -34.14 -0.97
C ARG A 251 23.50 -33.27 -0.35
N PRO A 252 23.55 -32.99 0.94
CA PRO A 252 22.52 -32.20 1.57
C PRO A 252 22.50 -30.82 0.89
N ALA A 253 21.49 -30.57 0.08
CA ALA A 253 21.17 -29.19 -0.26
C ALA A 253 20.98 -28.50 1.07
N ALA A 254 21.83 -27.54 1.41
CA ALA A 254 21.82 -26.81 2.66
C ALA A 254 20.40 -26.25 2.85
N SER A 255 19.66 -26.83 3.77
CA SER A 255 18.32 -26.34 4.09
C SER A 255 18.47 -25.08 4.91
N TYR A 256 17.84 -24.00 4.50
CA TYR A 256 17.91 -22.72 5.19
C TYR A 256 16.52 -22.10 5.33
N ILE A 257 16.34 -21.31 6.36
CA ILE A 257 15.16 -20.48 6.55
C ILE A 257 15.50 -19.09 5.97
N PRO A 258 14.81 -18.66 4.89
CA PRO A 258 15.01 -17.32 4.35
C PRO A 258 14.25 -16.30 5.18
N ILE A 259 14.94 -15.38 5.83
CA ILE A 259 14.37 -14.21 6.50
C ILE A 259 14.61 -13.02 5.57
N LYS A 260 13.56 -12.51 4.91
CA LYS A 260 13.66 -11.40 3.97
C LYS A 260 13.89 -10.09 4.69
N LEU A 261 14.63 -9.16 4.07
CA LEU A 261 14.84 -7.80 4.60
C LEU A 261 13.54 -7.01 4.70
N LEU A 262 12.68 -7.13 3.68
CA LEU A 262 11.38 -6.47 3.59
C LEU A 262 10.24 -7.50 3.80
N MET A 263 10.23 -8.18 4.95
CA MET A 263 9.16 -9.16 5.26
C MET A 263 7.79 -8.51 5.35
N SER A 264 7.72 -7.31 5.90
CA SER A 264 6.49 -6.52 6.02
C SER A 264 6.00 -5.93 4.69
N GLY A 265 6.81 -6.03 3.62
CA GLY A 265 6.49 -5.46 2.31
C GLY A 265 6.28 -3.95 2.36
N VAL A 266 5.26 -3.47 1.67
CA VAL A 266 4.91 -2.05 1.54
C VAL A 266 3.95 -1.56 2.63
N MET A 267 3.34 -2.49 3.39
CA MET A 267 2.29 -2.19 4.36
C MET A 267 2.68 -1.15 5.44
N PRO A 268 3.87 -1.18 6.06
CA PRO A 268 4.26 -0.18 7.05
C PRO A 268 4.21 1.26 6.53
N ILE A 269 4.60 1.47 5.28
CA ILE A 269 4.60 2.80 4.66
C ILE A 269 3.16 3.27 4.39
N ILE A 270 2.30 2.38 3.90
CA ILE A 270 0.89 2.70 3.65
C ILE A 270 0.21 3.10 4.96
N PHE A 271 0.43 2.34 6.04
CA PHE A 271 -0.18 2.60 7.35
C PHE A 271 0.35 3.88 8.00
N ALA A 272 1.67 4.10 7.95
CA ALA A 272 2.25 5.36 8.40
C ALA A 272 1.65 6.55 7.63
N GLY A 273 1.50 6.44 6.30
CA GLY A 273 0.88 7.45 5.46
C GLY A 273 -0.60 7.72 5.81
N VAL A 274 -1.37 6.67 6.05
CA VAL A 274 -2.79 6.81 6.46
C VAL A 274 -2.92 7.51 7.81
N ILE A 275 -2.12 7.12 8.81
CA ILE A 275 -2.14 7.77 10.14
C ILE A 275 -1.71 9.22 10.04
N MET A 276 -0.66 9.50 9.27
CA MET A 276 -0.20 10.88 9.05
C MET A 276 -1.19 11.74 8.28
N SER A 277 -2.10 11.14 7.50
CA SER A 277 -3.18 11.87 6.81
C SER A 277 -4.35 12.23 7.72
N LEU A 278 -4.52 11.56 8.88
CA LEU A 278 -5.65 11.80 9.80
C LEU A 278 -5.68 13.24 10.36
N PRO A 279 -4.59 13.79 10.96
CA PRO A 279 -4.60 15.15 11.49
C PRO A 279 -4.96 16.18 10.43
N ALA A 280 -4.42 16.01 9.26
CA ALA A 280 -4.64 16.86 8.12
C ALA A 280 -6.08 16.75 7.57
N THR A 281 -6.67 15.54 7.60
CA THR A 281 -8.09 15.35 7.26
C THR A 281 -9.00 16.03 8.31
N LEU A 282 -8.65 15.96 9.60
CA LEU A 282 -9.39 16.63 10.67
C LEU A 282 -9.34 18.17 10.53
N ASP A 283 -8.20 18.72 10.12
CA ASP A 283 -8.03 20.15 9.90
C ASP A 283 -9.02 20.73 8.86
N MET A 284 -9.44 19.91 7.90
CA MET A 284 -10.44 20.31 6.90
C MET A 284 -11.84 20.52 7.45
N PHE A 285 -12.19 19.89 8.57
CA PHE A 285 -13.48 20.05 9.23
C PHE A 285 -13.50 21.20 10.21
N ILE A 286 -12.35 21.83 10.48
CA ILE A 286 -12.19 22.86 11.48
C ILE A 286 -12.17 24.24 10.81
N ASP A 287 -13.09 25.10 11.19
CA ASP A 287 -13.08 26.50 10.78
C ASP A 287 -11.84 27.21 11.38
N ALA A 288 -10.87 27.54 10.53
CA ALA A 288 -9.64 28.20 10.92
C ALA A 288 -9.87 29.53 11.66
N THR A 289 -11.01 30.19 11.41
CA THR A 289 -11.41 31.44 12.08
C THR A 289 -11.92 31.24 13.51
N LYS A 290 -12.55 30.09 13.80
CA LYS A 290 -13.14 29.79 15.13
C LYS A 290 -12.17 29.11 16.08
N HIS A 291 -11.27 28.26 15.54
CA HIS A 291 -10.37 27.40 16.32
C HIS A 291 -8.91 27.55 15.92
N GLN A 292 -8.41 28.79 15.94
CA GLN A 292 -7.05 29.15 15.47
C GLN A 292 -5.93 28.34 16.12
N ARG A 293 -6.04 27.99 17.44
CA ARG A 293 -5.04 27.18 18.13
C ARG A 293 -5.00 25.73 17.63
N LEU A 294 -6.17 25.16 17.38
CA LEU A 294 -6.29 23.79 16.91
C LEU A 294 -5.78 23.68 15.46
N HIS A 295 -6.14 24.65 14.62
CA HIS A 295 -5.64 24.76 13.26
C HIS A 295 -4.10 24.93 13.23
N ALA A 296 -3.53 25.76 14.13
CA ALA A 296 -2.08 25.91 14.23
C ALA A 296 -1.35 24.62 14.66
N VAL A 297 -1.95 23.80 15.52
CA VAL A 297 -1.38 22.48 15.89
C VAL A 297 -1.49 21.49 14.73
N LEU A 298 -2.64 21.44 14.05
CA LEU A 298 -2.86 20.52 12.94
C LEU A 298 -2.05 20.90 11.68
N SER A 299 -1.84 22.20 11.46
CA SER A 299 -1.01 22.68 10.32
C SER A 299 0.47 22.31 10.44
N VAL A 300 0.96 21.96 11.64
CA VAL A 300 2.34 21.43 11.82
C VAL A 300 2.50 20.05 11.17
N PHE A 301 1.40 19.29 11.01
CA PHE A 301 1.39 18.00 10.31
C PHE A 301 1.35 18.12 8.78
N THR A 302 1.83 19.23 8.23
CA THR A 302 1.97 19.42 6.78
C THR A 302 3.23 18.75 6.27
N THR A 303 3.21 18.22 5.06
CA THR A 303 4.34 17.50 4.43
C THR A 303 5.62 18.33 4.28
N GLU A 304 5.55 19.65 4.45
CA GLU A 304 6.68 20.57 4.39
C GLU A 304 7.40 20.75 5.75
N SER A 305 6.82 20.20 6.85
CA SER A 305 7.39 20.30 8.20
C SER A 305 8.43 19.22 8.46
N TRP A 306 9.57 19.57 9.07
CA TRP A 306 10.57 18.60 9.51
C TRP A 306 10.01 17.61 10.56
N LEU A 307 9.05 18.07 11.38
CA LEU A 307 8.38 17.25 12.38
C LEU A 307 7.51 16.16 11.73
N TYR A 308 6.88 16.49 10.59
CA TYR A 308 6.18 15.51 9.78
C TYR A 308 7.13 14.40 9.32
N CYS A 309 8.29 14.75 8.76
CA CYS A 309 9.28 13.78 8.31
C CYS A 309 9.77 12.87 9.45
N LEU A 310 10.05 13.44 10.63
CA LEU A 310 10.51 12.70 11.80
C LEU A 310 9.43 11.73 12.31
N LEU A 311 8.18 12.20 12.47
CA LEU A 311 7.04 11.37 12.88
C LEU A 311 6.77 10.26 11.87
N TYR A 312 6.85 10.58 10.58
CA TYR A 312 6.63 9.61 9.52
C TYR A 312 7.65 8.48 9.55
N VAL A 313 8.95 8.79 9.73
CA VAL A 313 10.02 7.79 9.91
C VAL A 313 9.77 6.92 11.14
N LEU A 314 9.41 7.55 12.26
CA LEU A 314 9.14 6.84 13.51
C LEU A 314 7.94 5.89 13.36
N LEU A 315 6.87 6.31 12.69
CA LEU A 315 5.72 5.47 12.41
C LEU A 315 6.06 4.32 11.46
N ILE A 316 6.84 4.58 10.40
CA ILE A 316 7.31 3.51 9.50
C ILE A 316 8.10 2.46 10.30
N ALA A 317 9.03 2.89 11.17
CA ALA A 317 9.78 1.98 11.99
C ALA A 317 8.88 1.19 12.95
N ALA A 318 7.99 1.86 13.67
CA ALA A 318 7.06 1.22 14.59
C ALA A 318 6.19 0.17 13.88
N PHE A 319 5.60 0.52 12.73
CA PHE A 319 4.79 -0.43 11.95
C PHE A 319 5.61 -1.56 11.34
N ASN A 320 6.85 -1.32 10.94
CA ASN A 320 7.71 -2.39 10.42
C ASN A 320 8.01 -3.44 11.50
N PHE A 321 8.36 -3.01 12.71
CA PHE A 321 8.54 -3.93 13.84
C PHE A 321 7.26 -4.69 14.16
N PHE A 322 6.14 -3.97 14.26
CA PHE A 322 4.82 -4.52 14.51
C PHE A 322 4.41 -5.60 13.48
N TYR A 323 4.61 -5.32 12.18
CA TYR A 323 4.29 -6.27 11.12
C TYR A 323 5.14 -7.53 11.15
N ILE A 324 6.42 -7.40 11.43
CA ILE A 324 7.33 -8.55 11.51
C ILE A 324 6.95 -9.47 12.65
N GLU A 325 6.57 -8.92 13.82
CA GLU A 325 6.10 -9.72 14.96
C GLU A 325 4.79 -10.47 14.68
N ILE A 326 3.87 -9.85 13.93
CA ILE A 326 2.61 -10.49 13.55
C ILE A 326 2.80 -11.59 12.51
N GLN A 327 3.64 -11.33 11.51
CA GLN A 327 3.80 -12.25 10.38
C GLN A 327 4.72 -13.44 10.71
N PHE A 328 5.63 -13.26 11.66
CA PHE A 328 6.64 -14.25 11.96
C PHE A 328 6.62 -14.67 13.44
N ASP A 329 5.88 -15.71 13.73
CA ASP A 329 5.87 -16.31 15.05
C ASP A 329 7.11 -17.22 15.22
N ALA A 330 8.15 -16.69 15.85
CA ALA A 330 9.40 -17.40 16.11
C ALA A 330 9.19 -18.64 17.03
N VAL A 331 8.19 -18.60 17.93
CA VAL A 331 7.88 -19.72 18.84
C VAL A 331 7.29 -20.88 18.05
N SER A 332 6.30 -20.59 17.21
CA SER A 332 5.66 -21.60 16.34
C SER A 332 6.67 -22.19 15.35
N MET A 333 7.55 -21.35 14.79
CA MET A 333 8.59 -21.80 13.86
C MET A 333 9.64 -22.70 14.54
N ALA A 334 10.13 -22.33 15.71
CA ALA A 334 11.05 -23.16 16.48
C ALA A 334 10.40 -24.48 16.89
N GLY A 335 9.11 -24.46 17.25
CA GLY A 335 8.30 -25.65 17.52
C GLY A 335 8.17 -26.59 16.31
N SER A 336 7.90 -26.02 15.14
CA SER A 336 7.79 -26.75 13.88
C SER A 336 9.12 -27.38 13.45
N LEU A 337 10.23 -26.65 13.60
CA LEU A 337 11.58 -27.17 13.37
C LEU A 337 11.88 -28.37 14.27
N ARG A 338 11.57 -28.25 15.56
CA ARG A 338 11.77 -29.34 16.52
C ARG A 338 10.94 -30.59 16.15
N LYS A 339 9.68 -30.41 15.78
CA LYS A 339 8.79 -31.52 15.35
C LYS A 339 9.30 -32.23 14.10
N GLN A 340 9.96 -31.49 13.20
CA GLN A 340 10.55 -32.03 11.96
C GLN A 340 11.97 -32.58 12.14
N GLY A 341 12.50 -32.59 13.37
CA GLY A 341 13.86 -33.03 13.65
C GLY A 341 14.95 -32.09 13.11
N GLY A 342 14.59 -30.82 12.84
CA GLY A 342 15.50 -29.78 12.39
C GLY A 342 16.18 -29.08 13.57
N ALA A 343 17.45 -28.76 13.44
CA ALA A 343 18.22 -28.00 14.41
C ALA A 343 19.08 -26.95 13.71
N ILE A 344 19.28 -25.80 14.36
CA ILE A 344 20.22 -24.79 13.92
C ILE A 344 21.63 -25.16 14.43
N PRO A 345 22.67 -25.22 13.57
CA PRO A 345 24.01 -25.59 13.98
C PRO A 345 24.50 -24.74 15.15
N GLY A 346 24.97 -25.37 16.23
CA GLY A 346 25.49 -24.71 17.43
C GLY A 346 24.43 -24.20 18.41
N ILE A 347 23.12 -24.38 18.16
CA ILE A 347 22.04 -23.92 19.03
C ILE A 347 21.17 -25.12 19.45
N ARG A 348 20.85 -25.21 20.75
CA ARG A 348 19.96 -26.25 21.26
C ARG A 348 18.51 -26.02 20.78
N PRO A 349 17.79 -27.06 20.33
CA PRO A 349 16.38 -26.95 19.99
C PRO A 349 15.53 -26.49 21.18
N GLY A 350 14.59 -25.58 20.96
CA GLY A 350 13.69 -25.04 21.98
C GLY A 350 13.84 -23.52 22.14
N THR A 351 13.78 -23.04 23.39
CA THR A 351 13.87 -21.61 23.73
C THR A 351 15.11 -20.90 23.16
N PRO A 352 16.33 -21.47 23.17
CA PRO A 352 17.49 -20.81 22.56
C PRO A 352 17.34 -20.59 21.04
N THR A 353 16.63 -21.51 20.35
CA THR A 353 16.34 -21.34 18.92
C THR A 353 15.36 -20.19 18.70
N THR A 354 14.32 -20.07 19.55
CA THR A 354 13.37 -18.95 19.51
C THR A 354 14.07 -17.61 19.73
N ASP A 355 14.96 -17.54 20.74
CA ASP A 355 15.71 -16.31 21.06
C ASP A 355 16.63 -15.88 19.92
N MET A 356 17.28 -16.84 19.26
CA MET A 356 18.12 -16.56 18.10
C MET A 356 17.29 -16.04 16.92
N LEU A 357 16.16 -16.70 16.62
CA LEU A 357 15.25 -16.25 15.55
C LEU A 357 14.71 -14.85 15.84
N ASN A 358 14.27 -14.56 17.06
CA ASN A 358 13.83 -13.23 17.47
C ASN A 358 14.93 -12.17 17.29
N LYS A 359 16.16 -12.47 17.71
CA LYS A 359 17.30 -11.55 17.50
C LYS A 359 17.57 -11.29 16.02
N ALA A 360 17.48 -12.33 15.18
CA ALA A 360 17.64 -12.17 13.74
C ALA A 360 16.51 -11.32 13.14
N LEU A 361 15.26 -11.56 13.54
CA LEU A 361 14.09 -10.79 13.11
C LEU A 361 14.21 -9.31 13.50
N HIS A 362 14.56 -9.01 14.76
CA HIS A 362 14.71 -7.63 15.22
C HIS A 362 15.81 -6.88 14.48
N ARG A 363 16.93 -7.54 14.17
CA ARG A 363 18.01 -6.95 13.36
C ARG A 363 17.54 -6.65 11.93
N MET A 364 16.81 -7.59 11.31
CA MET A 364 16.25 -7.39 9.99
C MET A 364 15.15 -6.32 9.99
N ALA A 365 14.31 -6.27 11.06
CA ALA A 365 13.32 -5.21 11.25
C ALA A 365 13.95 -3.82 11.32
N LEU A 366 15.01 -3.67 12.09
CA LEU A 366 15.71 -2.39 12.24
C LEU A 366 16.35 -1.95 10.92
N THR A 367 17.07 -2.85 10.25
CA THR A 367 17.69 -2.56 8.96
C THR A 367 16.63 -2.24 7.90
N GLY A 368 15.53 -3.02 7.86
CA GLY A 368 14.37 -2.79 6.99
C GLY A 368 13.70 -1.44 7.24
N SER A 369 13.57 -1.02 8.51
CA SER A 369 12.98 0.28 8.86
C SER A 369 13.79 1.45 8.33
N PHE A 370 15.12 1.43 8.48
CA PHE A 370 16.00 2.45 7.89
C PHE A 370 15.85 2.51 6.37
N TYR A 371 15.76 1.35 5.76
CA TYR A 371 15.61 1.20 4.33
C TYR A 371 14.28 1.79 3.83
N LEU A 372 13.17 1.41 4.47
CA LEU A 372 11.84 1.91 4.15
C LEU A 372 11.76 3.44 4.35
N ALA A 373 12.35 3.94 5.44
CA ALA A 373 12.41 5.36 5.74
C ALA A 373 13.21 6.14 4.68
N ALA A 374 14.38 5.63 4.28
CA ALA A 374 15.20 6.27 3.26
C ALA A 374 14.45 6.44 1.94
N ILE A 375 13.75 5.38 1.48
CA ILE A 375 12.96 5.44 0.24
C ILE A 375 11.77 6.39 0.39
N ALA A 376 11.05 6.34 1.53
CA ALA A 376 9.89 7.18 1.76
C ALA A 376 10.25 8.67 1.83
N LEU A 377 11.42 9.00 2.40
CA LEU A 377 11.90 10.38 2.52
C LEU A 377 12.50 10.94 1.23
N THR A 378 13.03 10.09 0.34
CA THR A 378 13.73 10.53 -0.88
C THR A 378 12.96 11.60 -1.67
N PRO A 379 11.66 11.46 -2.02
CA PRO A 379 10.93 12.47 -2.76
C PRO A 379 10.63 13.73 -1.93
N MET A 380 10.47 13.59 -0.61
CA MET A 380 10.22 14.75 0.28
C MET A 380 11.47 15.65 0.34
N VAL A 381 12.63 15.04 0.57
CA VAL A 381 13.92 15.77 0.56
C VAL A 381 14.17 16.41 -0.80
N PHE A 382 13.89 15.65 -1.86
CA PHE A 382 14.06 16.17 -3.21
C PHE A 382 13.11 17.35 -3.52
N SER A 383 11.83 17.26 -3.14
CA SER A 383 10.85 18.33 -3.28
C SER A 383 11.26 19.58 -2.51
N ALA A 384 11.80 19.42 -1.29
CA ALA A 384 12.31 20.52 -0.48
C ALA A 384 13.53 21.20 -1.12
N MET A 385 14.43 20.42 -1.74
CA MET A 385 15.63 20.97 -2.39
C MET A 385 15.36 21.60 -3.75
N SER A 386 14.45 21.02 -4.54
CA SER A 386 14.17 21.48 -5.91
C SER A 386 13.10 22.55 -6.02
N GLY A 387 12.28 22.73 -4.96
CA GLY A 387 11.09 23.59 -5.02
C GLY A 387 10.03 23.11 -6.03
N VAL A 388 10.23 21.94 -6.64
CA VAL A 388 9.27 21.30 -7.55
C VAL A 388 8.42 20.33 -6.75
N ARG A 389 7.11 20.57 -6.68
CA ARG A 389 6.18 19.62 -6.04
C ARG A 389 6.08 18.37 -6.91
N ILE A 390 6.65 17.27 -6.42
CA ILE A 390 6.57 15.99 -7.10
C ILE A 390 5.31 15.28 -6.58
N SER A 391 4.29 15.19 -7.43
CA SER A 391 3.05 14.47 -7.11
C SER A 391 3.25 12.95 -6.98
N PHE A 392 4.37 12.44 -7.50
CA PHE A 392 4.76 11.03 -7.42
C PHE A 392 5.70 10.82 -6.23
N GLY A 393 5.12 10.52 -5.05
CA GLY A 393 5.89 10.29 -3.82
C GLY A 393 6.65 8.95 -3.83
N GLY A 394 7.66 8.81 -2.95
CA GLY A 394 8.40 7.53 -2.75
C GLY A 394 7.51 6.37 -2.36
N THR A 395 6.41 6.67 -1.68
CA THR A 395 5.36 5.70 -1.37
C THR A 395 4.76 5.10 -2.63
N SER A 396 4.49 5.91 -3.66
CA SER A 396 3.93 5.44 -4.94
C SER A 396 4.90 4.52 -5.67
N LEU A 397 6.18 4.91 -5.74
CA LEU A 397 7.22 4.09 -6.38
C LEU A 397 7.40 2.77 -5.64
N MET A 398 7.36 2.79 -4.33
CA MET A 398 7.52 1.60 -3.52
C MET A 398 6.31 0.66 -3.64
N ILE A 399 5.09 1.20 -3.64
CA ILE A 399 3.88 0.41 -3.88
C ILE A 399 3.92 -0.19 -5.30
N LEU A 400 4.30 0.61 -6.30
CA LEU A 400 4.38 0.17 -7.68
C LEU A 400 5.38 -0.99 -7.86
N THR A 401 6.59 -0.85 -7.31
CA THR A 401 7.63 -1.90 -7.42
C THR A 401 7.30 -3.11 -6.56
N GLY A 402 6.82 -2.92 -5.33
CA GLY A 402 6.47 -4.01 -4.41
C GLY A 402 5.35 -4.88 -4.97
N VAL A 403 4.27 -4.26 -5.45
CA VAL A 403 3.14 -5.00 -6.05
C VAL A 403 3.55 -5.69 -7.36
N ALA A 404 4.37 -5.05 -8.21
CA ALA A 404 4.88 -5.68 -9.41
C ALA A 404 5.71 -6.93 -9.10
N LEU A 405 6.58 -6.86 -8.08
CA LEU A 405 7.39 -8.00 -7.64
C LEU A 405 6.52 -9.11 -7.00
N GLU A 406 5.50 -8.75 -6.24
CA GLU A 406 4.53 -9.70 -5.67
C GLU A 406 3.80 -10.48 -6.76
N VAL A 407 3.34 -9.80 -7.82
CA VAL A 407 2.72 -10.44 -8.99
C VAL A 407 3.68 -11.37 -9.71
N VAL A 408 4.93 -10.94 -9.95
CA VAL A 408 5.96 -11.78 -10.58
C VAL A 408 6.22 -13.04 -9.75
N ARG A 409 6.34 -12.92 -8.44
CA ARG A 409 6.53 -14.07 -7.52
C ARG A 409 5.31 -15.00 -7.52
N SER A 410 4.10 -14.46 -7.52
CA SER A 410 2.89 -15.28 -7.64
C SER A 410 2.90 -16.09 -8.93
N ILE A 411 3.24 -15.48 -10.06
CA ILE A 411 3.36 -16.16 -11.36
C ILE A 411 4.45 -17.24 -11.32
N GLU A 412 5.63 -16.94 -10.77
CA GLU A 412 6.72 -17.90 -10.64
C GLU A 412 6.35 -19.07 -9.73
N GLY A 413 5.62 -18.81 -8.63
CA GLY A 413 5.09 -19.83 -7.74
C GLY A 413 4.16 -20.81 -8.47
N TYR A 414 3.21 -20.30 -9.26
CA TYR A 414 2.33 -21.15 -10.09
C TYR A 414 3.11 -21.98 -11.12
N MET A 415 4.16 -21.43 -11.72
CA MET A 415 4.99 -22.17 -12.68
C MET A 415 5.78 -23.30 -12.01
N THR A 416 6.33 -23.06 -10.81
CA THR A 416 7.17 -24.03 -10.08
C THR A 416 6.35 -25.25 -9.62
N VAL A 417 5.14 -25.03 -9.12
CA VAL A 417 4.24 -26.11 -8.66
C VAL A 417 3.87 -27.05 -9.80
N ARG A 418 3.73 -26.58 -11.04
CA ARG A 418 3.39 -27.43 -12.19
C ARG A 418 4.56 -28.20 -12.78
N HIS A 419 5.79 -27.68 -12.69
CA HIS A 419 6.97 -28.47 -13.14
C HIS A 419 7.16 -29.74 -12.33
N HIS A 420 6.67 -29.80 -11.08
CA HIS A 420 6.69 -31.02 -10.28
C HIS A 420 5.49 -31.95 -10.51
N LYS A 421 4.37 -31.47 -11.07
CA LYS A 421 3.21 -32.34 -11.39
C LYS A 421 3.38 -33.18 -12.65
N GLY A 422 4.38 -32.88 -13.49
CA GLY A 422 4.63 -33.60 -14.73
C GLY A 422 5.35 -34.94 -14.59
N PHE A 423 5.60 -35.45 -13.38
CA PHE A 423 6.31 -36.73 -13.16
C PHE A 423 5.38 -37.88 -12.74
N LEU A 424 4.09 -37.64 -12.50
CA LEU A 424 3.11 -38.63 -12.05
C LEU A 424 1.74 -38.55 -12.78
N GLY A 425 1.64 -37.81 -13.88
CA GLY A 425 0.43 -37.73 -14.69
C GLY A 425 0.64 -37.97 -16.15
#